data_b714233e6ff3957c206e6e716ce129ee
#
_entry.id   b714233e6ff3957c206e6e716ce129ee
#
_cell.length_a   1.000
_cell.length_b   1.000
_cell.length_c   1.000
_cell.angle_alpha   90.00
_cell.angle_beta   90.00
_cell.angle_gamma   90.00
#
_symmetry.space_group_name_H-M   'P 1'
#
loop_
_entity.id
_entity.type
_entity.pdbx_description
1 polymer ?
#
loop_
_entity_poly.entity_id
_entity_poly.type
_entity_poly.pdbx_seq_one_letter_code
_entity_poly.pdbx_strand_id
1 'polypeptide(L)'
;MTDITARAETVENLYDEMGNGNPSKVHSVILRELLETMLGRIRGHAVDLEEVSAPLLPSTVRLIEESEKLFNSPHPQEVCGALLAQEWHAYPQLVQLYEGIRNYRHLFGLEEFHENCEYFYLHIGATEKEHKVHSLSTAARACRSLEDIEHLERGFNAYLGLLADNWTEVHRELSRG
;
A
#
# COMPACT_ATOMS: atom_id res chain seq x y z
N MET A 1 7.51 9.32 18.86
CA MET A 1 7.51 7.90 19.34
C MET A 1 8.70 7.68 20.25
N THR A 2 8.47 7.36 21.50
CA THR A 2 9.52 7.19 22.53
C THR A 2 9.83 5.71 22.84
N ASP A 3 8.91 4.79 22.54
CA ASP A 3 9.09 3.36 22.76
C ASP A 3 10.08 2.77 21.74
N ILE A 4 11.14 2.13 22.24
CA ILE A 4 12.22 1.60 21.40
C ILE A 4 11.78 0.39 20.58
N THR A 5 10.88 -0.43 21.12
CA THR A 5 10.35 -1.61 20.42
C THR A 5 9.48 -1.19 19.26
N ALA A 6 8.56 -0.24 19.49
CA ALA A 6 7.72 0.32 18.42
C ALA A 6 8.55 0.96 17.30
N ARG A 7 9.65 1.63 17.65
CA ARG A 7 10.58 2.17 16.64
C ARG A 7 11.27 1.08 15.83
N ALA A 8 11.69 0.00 16.49
CA ALA A 8 12.35 -1.12 15.84
C ALA A 8 11.38 -1.83 14.86
N GLU A 9 10.15 -2.10 15.30
CA GLU A 9 9.08 -2.70 14.47
C GLU A 9 8.79 -1.84 13.23
N THR A 10 8.69 -0.51 13.40
CA THR A 10 8.47 0.42 12.25
C THR A 10 9.65 0.41 11.28
N VAL A 11 10.89 0.39 11.79
CA VAL A 11 12.08 0.35 10.94
C VAL A 11 12.19 -0.98 10.20
N GLU A 12 11.81 -2.08 10.82
CA GLU A 12 11.78 -3.41 10.19
C GLU A 12 10.80 -3.44 9.02
N ASN A 13 9.58 -2.95 9.19
CA ASN A 13 8.61 -2.83 8.10
C ASN A 13 9.15 -1.96 6.96
N LEU A 14 9.70 -0.78 7.27
CA LEU A 14 10.30 0.09 6.26
C LEU A 14 11.47 -0.55 5.53
N TYR A 15 12.30 -1.32 6.23
CA TYR A 15 13.44 -2.02 5.64
C TYR A 15 12.97 -3.09 4.65
N ASP A 16 11.89 -3.81 4.98
CA ASP A 16 11.28 -4.79 4.09
C ASP A 16 10.69 -4.10 2.84
N GLU A 17 9.90 -3.03 3.01
CA GLU A 17 9.36 -2.23 1.90
C GLU A 17 10.45 -1.68 0.97
N MET A 18 11.62 -1.39 1.52
CA MET A 18 12.80 -0.95 0.77
C MET A 18 13.65 -2.12 0.24
N GLY A 19 13.06 -3.32 0.13
CA GLY A 19 13.67 -4.49 -0.51
C GLY A 19 14.80 -5.15 0.28
N ASN A 20 14.81 -5.00 1.59
CA ASN A 20 15.83 -5.60 2.48
C ASN A 20 17.26 -5.24 2.07
N GLY A 21 17.47 -4.00 1.59
CA GLY A 21 18.77 -3.50 1.12
C GLY A 21 19.10 -3.88 -0.34
N ASN A 22 18.19 -4.50 -1.07
CA ASN A 22 18.30 -4.76 -2.49
C ASN A 22 17.44 -3.77 -3.30
N PRO A 23 18.02 -2.79 -4.03
CA PRO A 23 17.27 -1.79 -4.78
C PRO A 23 16.29 -2.36 -5.82
N SER A 24 16.59 -3.53 -6.40
CA SER A 24 15.68 -4.18 -7.37
C SER A 24 14.49 -4.89 -6.71
N LYS A 25 14.48 -4.98 -5.39
CA LYS A 25 13.41 -5.60 -4.59
C LYS A 25 12.60 -4.58 -3.79
N VAL A 26 12.84 -3.29 -4.01
CA VAL A 26 11.96 -2.24 -3.46
C VAL A 26 10.54 -2.45 -3.98
N HIS A 27 9.54 -2.49 -3.09
CA HIS A 27 8.19 -2.90 -3.45
C HIS A 27 7.58 -2.04 -4.56
N SER A 28 7.86 -0.72 -4.59
CA SER A 28 7.42 0.15 -5.68
C SER A 28 8.08 -0.17 -7.03
N VAL A 29 9.32 -0.69 -7.04
CA VAL A 29 9.99 -1.14 -8.27
C VAL A 29 9.34 -2.42 -8.79
N ILE A 30 9.13 -3.40 -7.94
CA ILE A 30 8.47 -4.67 -8.31
C ILE A 30 7.04 -4.40 -8.81
N LEU A 31 6.31 -3.49 -8.16
CA LEU A 31 4.96 -3.09 -8.59
C LEU A 31 4.98 -2.43 -9.97
N ARG A 32 5.95 -1.54 -10.22
CA ARG A 32 6.11 -0.91 -11.54
C ARG A 32 6.35 -1.97 -12.62
N GLU A 33 7.31 -2.87 -12.42
CA GLU A 33 7.65 -3.95 -13.35
C GLU A 33 6.43 -4.83 -13.65
N LEU A 34 5.66 -5.19 -12.62
CA LEU A 34 4.40 -5.92 -12.78
C LEU A 34 3.43 -5.15 -13.69
N LEU A 35 3.18 -3.87 -13.43
CA LEU A 35 2.21 -3.06 -14.18
C LEU A 35 2.66 -2.84 -15.62
N GLU A 36 3.94 -2.55 -15.87
CA GLU A 36 4.49 -2.38 -17.21
C GLU A 36 4.39 -3.67 -18.02
N THR A 37 4.74 -4.80 -17.42
CA THR A 37 4.63 -6.11 -18.05
C THR A 37 3.17 -6.47 -18.37
N MET A 38 2.27 -6.31 -17.42
CA MET A 38 0.83 -6.57 -17.62
C MET A 38 0.24 -5.71 -18.72
N LEU A 39 0.46 -4.40 -18.66
CA LEU A 39 -0.03 -3.47 -19.67
C LEU A 39 0.59 -3.76 -21.04
N GLY A 40 1.87 -4.09 -21.09
CA GLY A 40 2.55 -4.49 -22.31
C GLY A 40 1.93 -5.71 -22.95
N ARG A 41 1.60 -6.75 -22.18
CA ARG A 41 0.90 -7.94 -22.68
C ARG A 41 -0.50 -7.65 -23.18
N ILE A 42 -1.27 -6.83 -22.45
CA ILE A 42 -2.62 -6.43 -22.82
C ILE A 42 -2.63 -5.60 -24.11
N ARG A 43 -1.67 -4.68 -24.27
CA ARG A 43 -1.59 -3.77 -25.43
C ARG A 43 -0.83 -4.35 -26.62
N GLY A 44 -0.07 -5.43 -26.44
CA GLY A 44 0.76 -6.04 -27.47
C GLY A 44 2.05 -5.26 -27.83
N HIS A 45 2.45 -4.30 -27.00
CA HIS A 45 3.71 -3.56 -27.12
C HIS A 45 4.24 -3.16 -25.72
N ALA A 46 5.54 -2.90 -25.62
CA ALA A 46 6.13 -2.42 -24.35
C ALA A 46 5.46 -1.13 -23.86
N VAL A 47 5.28 -1.03 -22.56
CA VAL A 47 4.71 0.16 -21.88
C VAL A 47 5.74 0.63 -20.86
N ASP A 48 6.03 1.92 -20.87
CA ASP A 48 6.77 2.63 -19.84
C ASP A 48 5.77 3.49 -19.06
N LEU A 49 5.64 3.25 -17.77
CA LEU A 49 4.70 4.00 -16.92
C LEU A 49 5.10 5.48 -16.76
N GLU A 50 6.38 5.82 -16.93
CA GLU A 50 6.81 7.22 -16.90
C GLU A 50 6.32 8.00 -18.14
N GLU A 51 6.11 7.31 -19.25
CA GLU A 51 5.57 7.88 -20.48
C GLU A 51 4.03 7.88 -20.52
N VAL A 52 3.37 7.17 -19.59
CA VAL A 52 1.91 7.15 -19.49
C VAL A 52 1.41 8.47 -18.94
N SER A 53 1.08 9.39 -19.84
CA SER A 53 0.52 10.69 -19.51
C SER A 53 -0.99 10.62 -19.33
N ALA A 54 -1.44 10.18 -18.16
CA ALA A 54 -2.85 10.29 -17.78
C ALA A 54 -2.97 11.25 -16.57
N PRO A 55 -3.92 12.18 -16.57
CA PRO A 55 -4.15 13.01 -15.40
C PRO A 55 -4.58 12.13 -14.22
N LEU A 56 -3.97 12.37 -13.05
CA LEU A 56 -4.42 11.71 -11.82
C LEU A 56 -5.85 12.16 -11.48
N LEU A 57 -6.63 11.25 -10.93
CA LEU A 57 -7.95 11.59 -10.40
C LEU A 57 -7.80 12.58 -9.23
N PRO A 58 -8.72 13.54 -9.06
CA PRO A 58 -8.68 14.48 -7.95
C PRO A 58 -8.61 13.79 -6.57
N SER A 59 -9.29 12.65 -6.40
CA SER A 59 -9.20 11.87 -5.16
C SER A 59 -7.82 11.24 -4.97
N THR A 60 -7.13 10.84 -6.04
CA THR A 60 -5.76 10.30 -5.96
C THR A 60 -4.77 11.39 -5.55
N VAL A 61 -4.88 12.59 -6.14
CA VAL A 61 -4.08 13.74 -5.73
C VAL A 61 -4.32 14.06 -4.24
N ARG A 62 -5.57 14.12 -3.82
CA ARG A 62 -5.93 14.36 -2.43
C ARG A 62 -5.41 13.27 -1.48
N LEU A 63 -5.51 11.99 -1.88
CA LEU A 63 -4.96 10.88 -1.11
C LEU A 63 -3.47 11.08 -0.86
N ILE A 64 -2.69 11.43 -1.89
CA ILE A 64 -1.24 11.67 -1.77
C ILE A 64 -0.96 12.85 -0.83
N GLU A 65 -1.55 14.01 -1.10
CA GLU A 65 -1.28 15.25 -0.36
C GLU A 65 -1.71 15.19 1.11
N GLU A 66 -2.89 14.62 1.38
CA GLU A 66 -3.40 14.52 2.76
C GLU A 66 -2.71 13.39 3.54
N SER A 67 -2.31 12.29 2.88
CA SER A 67 -1.48 11.26 3.51
C SER A 67 -0.12 11.81 3.90
N GLU A 68 0.52 12.62 3.05
CA GLU A 68 1.77 13.29 3.40
C GLU A 68 1.63 14.15 4.65
N LYS A 69 0.56 14.95 4.76
CA LYS A 69 0.28 15.76 5.97
C LYS A 69 0.05 14.88 7.19
N LEU A 70 -0.69 13.79 7.03
CA LEU A 70 -1.03 12.87 8.10
C LEU A 70 0.21 12.15 8.64
N PHE A 71 1.09 11.67 7.78
CA PHE A 71 2.35 11.05 8.17
C PHE A 71 3.38 12.04 8.75
N ASN A 72 3.19 13.34 8.53
CA ASN A 72 3.94 14.43 9.14
C ASN A 72 3.22 15.09 10.34
N SER A 73 2.15 14.48 10.87
CA SER A 73 1.42 14.99 12.02
C SER A 73 2.34 15.20 13.23
N PRO A 74 2.18 16.29 13.99
CA PRO A 74 2.89 16.50 15.25
C PRO A 74 2.47 15.51 16.36
N HIS A 75 1.39 14.77 16.14
CA HIS A 75 0.89 13.75 17.06
C HIS A 75 1.31 12.35 16.58
N PRO A 76 2.30 11.72 17.23
CA PRO A 76 2.79 10.40 16.80
C PRO A 76 1.70 9.32 16.75
N GLN A 77 0.66 9.46 17.57
CA GLN A 77 -0.47 8.55 17.61
C GLN A 77 -1.31 8.61 16.33
N GLU A 78 -1.48 9.81 15.75
CA GLU A 78 -2.15 9.95 14.44
C GLU A 78 -1.36 9.26 13.34
N VAL A 79 -0.03 9.39 13.34
CA VAL A 79 0.87 8.68 12.42
C VAL A 79 0.74 7.17 12.59
N CYS A 80 0.76 6.67 13.85
CA CYS A 80 0.56 5.25 14.13
C CYS A 80 -0.82 4.75 13.69
N GLY A 81 -1.86 5.58 13.85
CA GLY A 81 -3.21 5.27 13.38
C GLY A 81 -3.28 5.14 11.86
N ALA A 82 -2.68 6.08 11.14
CA ALA A 82 -2.61 6.03 9.68
C ALA A 82 -1.85 4.80 9.19
N LEU A 83 -0.69 4.50 9.78
CA LEU A 83 0.10 3.32 9.46
C LEU A 83 -0.68 2.03 9.73
N LEU A 84 -1.34 1.93 10.90
CA LEU A 84 -2.20 0.79 11.21
C LEU A 84 -3.34 0.62 10.20
N ALA A 85 -3.96 1.72 9.75
CA ALA A 85 -5.01 1.68 8.74
C ALA A 85 -4.48 1.17 7.39
N GLN A 86 -3.29 1.60 6.98
CA GLN A 86 -2.61 1.15 5.78
C GLN A 86 -2.38 -0.37 5.82
N GLU A 87 -1.71 -0.88 6.84
CA GLU A 87 -1.40 -2.30 6.99
C GLU A 87 -2.67 -3.16 7.15
N TRP A 88 -3.68 -2.63 7.84
CA TRP A 88 -4.95 -3.33 8.02
C TRP A 88 -5.74 -3.50 6.72
N HIS A 89 -5.70 -2.49 5.86
CA HIS A 89 -6.43 -2.45 4.60
C HIS A 89 -5.68 -3.15 3.45
N ALA A 90 -4.35 -3.16 3.47
CA ALA A 90 -3.52 -3.66 2.38
C ALA A 90 -3.87 -5.09 1.97
N TYR A 91 -3.92 -6.03 2.91
CA TYR A 91 -4.17 -7.44 2.63
C TYR A 91 -5.49 -7.70 1.85
N PRO A 92 -6.68 -7.29 2.33
CA PRO A 92 -7.92 -7.57 1.60
C PRO A 92 -7.98 -6.85 0.25
N GLN A 93 -7.40 -5.66 0.13
CA GLN A 93 -7.31 -4.93 -1.12
C GLN A 93 -6.44 -5.66 -2.14
N LEU A 94 -5.25 -6.08 -1.74
CA LEU A 94 -4.30 -6.75 -2.62
C LEU A 94 -4.75 -8.14 -3.04
N VAL A 95 -5.48 -8.86 -2.18
CA VAL A 95 -6.15 -10.11 -2.58
C VAL A 95 -7.14 -9.87 -3.72
N GLN A 96 -7.97 -8.83 -3.64
CA GLN A 96 -8.94 -8.51 -4.70
C GLN A 96 -8.24 -8.06 -5.99
N LEU A 97 -7.19 -7.26 -5.89
CA LEU A 97 -6.39 -6.86 -7.06
C LEU A 97 -5.72 -8.06 -7.72
N TYR A 98 -5.16 -8.97 -6.93
CA TYR A 98 -4.57 -10.20 -7.43
C TYR A 98 -5.58 -11.08 -8.16
N GLU A 99 -6.80 -11.23 -7.62
CA GLU A 99 -7.87 -11.96 -8.31
C GLU A 99 -8.23 -11.28 -9.65
N GLY A 100 -8.21 -9.96 -9.73
CA GLY A 100 -8.35 -9.21 -10.98
C GLY A 100 -7.23 -9.52 -11.97
N ILE A 101 -5.97 -9.49 -11.53
CA ILE A 101 -4.78 -9.79 -12.34
C ILE A 101 -4.82 -11.23 -12.88
N ARG A 102 -5.31 -12.20 -12.11
CA ARG A 102 -5.45 -13.60 -12.53
C ARG A 102 -6.30 -13.79 -13.80
N ASN A 103 -7.20 -12.88 -14.11
CA ASN A 103 -7.99 -12.95 -15.34
C ASN A 103 -7.11 -12.81 -16.60
N TYR A 104 -5.94 -12.21 -16.48
CA TYR A 104 -4.97 -12.02 -17.56
C TYR A 104 -3.90 -13.11 -17.64
N ARG A 105 -3.96 -14.14 -16.78
CA ARG A 105 -2.98 -15.23 -16.73
C ARG A 105 -2.77 -15.89 -18.09
N HIS A 106 -3.80 -15.95 -18.94
CA HIS A 106 -3.73 -16.55 -20.27
C HIS A 106 -2.79 -15.82 -21.24
N LEU A 107 -2.33 -14.60 -20.90
CA LEU A 107 -1.38 -13.82 -21.70
C LEU A 107 0.10 -14.19 -21.41
N PHE A 108 0.35 -15.10 -20.48
CA PHE A 108 1.67 -15.45 -19.95
C PHE A 108 1.92 -16.96 -19.99
N GLY A 109 3.20 -17.35 -20.01
CA GLY A 109 3.61 -18.66 -19.56
C GLY A 109 3.37 -18.83 -18.06
N LEU A 110 3.24 -20.09 -17.60
CA LEU A 110 2.92 -20.36 -16.19
C LEU A 110 3.98 -19.78 -15.23
N GLU A 111 5.25 -20.04 -15.49
CA GLU A 111 6.37 -19.57 -14.67
C GLU A 111 6.45 -18.03 -14.73
N GLU A 112 6.42 -17.46 -15.91
CA GLU A 112 6.45 -16.02 -16.15
C GLU A 112 5.32 -15.28 -15.39
N PHE A 113 4.11 -15.84 -15.39
CA PHE A 113 3.01 -15.24 -14.63
C PHE A 113 3.31 -15.19 -13.13
N HIS A 114 3.84 -16.27 -12.58
CA HIS A 114 4.19 -16.33 -11.16
C HIS A 114 5.35 -15.40 -10.80
N GLU A 115 6.35 -15.29 -11.64
CA GLU A 115 7.47 -14.34 -11.46
C GLU A 115 6.94 -12.90 -11.44
N ASN A 116 6.07 -12.53 -12.39
CA ASN A 116 5.48 -11.19 -12.44
C ASN A 116 4.53 -10.90 -11.26
N CYS A 117 3.97 -11.91 -10.61
CA CYS A 117 3.10 -11.73 -9.44
C CYS A 117 3.87 -11.64 -8.11
N GLU A 118 5.21 -11.53 -8.11
CA GLU A 118 6.03 -11.44 -6.90
C GLU A 118 5.50 -10.37 -5.92
N TYR A 119 5.14 -9.19 -6.41
CA TYR A 119 4.56 -8.12 -5.61
C TYR A 119 3.38 -8.59 -4.76
N PHE A 120 2.45 -9.31 -5.37
CA PHE A 120 1.29 -9.83 -4.64
C PHE A 120 1.67 -10.90 -3.63
N TYR A 121 2.62 -11.79 -3.96
CA TYR A 121 3.01 -12.87 -3.06
C TYR A 121 3.71 -12.35 -1.81
N LEU A 122 4.45 -11.25 -1.90
CA LEU A 122 5.01 -10.56 -0.75
C LEU A 122 3.90 -10.01 0.16
N HIS A 123 2.89 -9.36 -0.41
CA HIS A 123 1.86 -8.64 0.34
C HIS A 123 0.62 -9.48 0.73
N ILE A 124 0.40 -10.64 0.15
CA ILE A 124 -0.67 -11.56 0.57
C ILE A 124 -0.14 -12.80 1.31
N GLY A 125 1.16 -12.87 1.52
CA GLY A 125 1.87 -13.96 2.18
C GLY A 125 1.95 -13.82 3.71
N ALA A 126 2.96 -14.48 4.28
CA ALA A 126 3.20 -14.46 5.73
C ALA A 126 3.73 -13.09 6.20
N THR A 127 4.58 -12.44 5.42
CA THR A 127 5.21 -11.15 5.72
C THR A 127 4.18 -10.06 6.02
N GLU A 128 3.13 -9.96 5.21
CA GLU A 128 2.05 -8.99 5.41
C GLU A 128 1.33 -9.17 6.77
N LYS A 129 1.21 -10.41 7.23
CA LYS A 129 0.64 -10.68 8.56
C LYS A 129 1.54 -10.17 9.69
N GLU A 130 2.85 -10.21 9.48
CA GLU A 130 3.83 -9.68 10.43
C GLU A 130 3.77 -8.15 10.46
N HIS A 131 3.73 -7.48 9.31
CA HIS A 131 3.55 -6.03 9.21
C HIS A 131 2.29 -5.56 9.95
N LYS A 132 1.18 -6.25 9.77
CA LYS A 132 -0.07 -5.96 10.48
C LYS A 132 0.06 -6.14 12.00
N VAL A 133 0.75 -7.17 12.46
CA VAL A 133 1.00 -7.40 13.88
C VAL A 133 1.91 -6.32 14.44
N HIS A 134 2.97 -5.96 13.73
CA HIS A 134 3.91 -4.90 14.11
C HIS A 134 3.22 -3.53 14.18
N SER A 135 2.39 -3.18 13.21
CA SER A 135 1.66 -1.91 13.21
C SER A 135 0.67 -1.83 14.38
N LEU A 136 -0.01 -2.95 14.71
CA LEU A 136 -0.90 -3.01 15.87
C LEU A 136 -0.12 -2.90 17.20
N SER A 137 1.01 -3.59 17.33
CA SER A 137 1.91 -3.50 18.49
C SER A 137 2.42 -2.07 18.67
N THR A 138 2.89 -1.45 17.59
CA THR A 138 3.35 -0.07 17.57
C THR A 138 2.26 0.91 18.01
N ALA A 139 1.04 0.77 17.46
CA ALA A 139 -0.10 1.59 17.83
C ALA A 139 -0.46 1.44 19.32
N ALA A 140 -0.52 0.20 19.82
CA ALA A 140 -0.81 -0.06 21.23
C ALA A 140 0.26 0.53 22.18
N ARG A 141 1.53 0.48 21.81
CA ARG A 141 2.65 1.05 22.59
C ARG A 141 2.71 2.57 22.52
N ALA A 142 2.14 3.18 21.48
CA ALA A 142 2.08 4.62 21.33
C ALA A 142 1.01 5.26 22.26
N CYS A 143 0.01 4.50 22.69
CA CYS A 143 -1.11 5.00 23.51
C CYS A 143 -0.89 4.73 24.98
N ARG A 144 -0.93 5.80 25.80
CA ARG A 144 -0.79 5.76 27.27
C ARG A 144 -1.96 6.42 28.00
N SER A 145 -2.84 7.09 27.25
CA SER A 145 -3.98 7.82 27.75
C SER A 145 -5.18 7.67 26.78
N LEU A 146 -6.36 8.10 27.21
CA LEU A 146 -7.53 8.17 26.32
C LEU A 146 -7.33 9.20 25.19
N GLU A 147 -6.65 10.29 25.46
CA GLU A 147 -6.30 11.30 24.45
C GLU A 147 -5.41 10.72 23.35
N ASP A 148 -4.44 9.87 23.71
CA ASP A 148 -3.60 9.16 22.74
C ASP A 148 -4.45 8.24 21.83
N ILE A 149 -5.45 7.56 22.41
CA ILE A 149 -6.36 6.70 21.64
C ILE A 149 -7.23 7.53 20.69
N GLU A 150 -7.72 8.69 21.11
CA GLU A 150 -8.47 9.60 20.25
C GLU A 150 -7.63 10.12 19.08
N HIS A 151 -6.35 10.43 19.31
CA HIS A 151 -5.43 10.78 18.24
C HIS A 151 -5.19 9.62 17.27
N LEU A 152 -4.97 8.41 17.78
CA LEU A 152 -4.79 7.22 16.98
C LEU A 152 -6.03 6.96 16.11
N GLU A 153 -7.23 7.02 16.70
CA GLU A 153 -8.49 6.84 15.99
C GLU A 153 -8.68 7.89 14.88
N ARG A 154 -8.31 9.15 15.14
CA ARG A 154 -8.35 10.19 14.11
C ARG A 154 -7.45 9.86 12.91
N GLY A 155 -6.21 9.46 13.16
CA GLY A 155 -5.28 9.08 12.11
C GLY A 155 -5.77 7.88 11.31
N PHE A 156 -6.27 6.85 11.99
CA PHE A 156 -6.83 5.66 11.38
C PHE A 156 -8.02 5.97 10.47
N ASN A 157 -9.00 6.70 10.99
CA ASN A 157 -10.21 7.04 10.24
C ASN A 157 -9.93 8.03 9.10
N ALA A 158 -9.01 8.98 9.29
CA ALA A 158 -8.61 9.91 8.24
C ALA A 158 -8.02 9.17 7.04
N TYR A 159 -7.08 8.26 7.26
CA TYR A 159 -6.45 7.48 6.18
C TYR A 159 -7.46 6.58 5.47
N LEU A 160 -8.30 5.84 6.20
CA LEU A 160 -9.35 5.00 5.58
C LEU A 160 -10.35 5.83 4.79
N GLY A 161 -10.72 7.03 5.26
CA GLY A 161 -11.59 7.94 4.53
C GLY A 161 -11.00 8.35 3.17
N LEU A 162 -9.71 8.70 3.14
CA LEU A 162 -9.00 9.04 1.91
C LEU A 162 -8.96 7.87 0.92
N LEU A 163 -8.68 6.67 1.41
CA LEU A 163 -8.70 5.46 0.58
C LEU A 163 -10.10 5.18 0.02
N ALA A 164 -11.13 5.25 0.85
CA ALA A 164 -12.52 5.00 0.44
C ALA A 164 -12.98 5.98 -0.64
N ASP A 165 -12.65 7.27 -0.49
CA ASP A 165 -12.96 8.30 -1.46
C ASP A 165 -12.23 8.03 -2.79
N ASN A 166 -10.95 7.66 -2.74
CA ASN A 166 -10.16 7.35 -3.92
C ASN A 166 -10.73 6.14 -4.67
N TRP A 167 -10.99 5.04 -3.99
CA TRP A 167 -11.58 3.85 -4.62
C TRP A 167 -12.98 4.10 -5.18
N THR A 168 -13.77 4.95 -4.52
CA THR A 168 -15.10 5.36 -5.00
C THR A 168 -14.99 6.11 -6.33
N GLU A 169 -14.04 7.04 -6.46
CA GLU A 169 -13.83 7.78 -7.70
C GLU A 169 -13.27 6.88 -8.79
N VAL A 170 -12.26 6.05 -8.50
CA VAL A 170 -11.73 5.05 -9.45
C VAL A 170 -12.85 4.15 -9.98
N HIS A 171 -13.69 3.60 -9.10
CA HIS A 171 -14.81 2.76 -9.51
C HIS A 171 -15.80 3.52 -10.42
N ARG A 172 -16.09 4.77 -10.11
CA ARG A 172 -16.97 5.61 -10.92
C ARG A 172 -16.41 5.86 -12.32
N GLU A 173 -15.13 6.14 -12.43
CA GLU A 173 -14.47 6.34 -13.72
C GLU A 173 -14.42 5.07 -14.56
N LEU A 174 -14.09 3.93 -13.97
CA LEU A 174 -14.11 2.63 -14.65
C LEU A 174 -15.51 2.22 -15.11
N SER A 175 -16.57 2.67 -14.43
CA SER A 175 -17.96 2.37 -14.78
C SER A 175 -18.53 3.27 -15.90
N ARG A 176 -17.80 4.31 -16.30
CA ARG A 176 -18.21 5.24 -17.39
C ARG A 176 -17.63 4.86 -18.75
N GLY A 177 -16.60 4.03 -18.79
CA GLY A 177 -15.94 3.55 -20.02
C GLY A 177 -16.46 2.22 -20.48
#